data_357875d97fa8f6cae441663059b91104
#
_entry.id   357875d97fa8f6cae441663059b91104
#
_cell.length_a   1.000
_cell.length_b   1.000
_cell.length_c   1.000
_cell.angle_alpha   90.00
_cell.angle_beta   90.00
_cell.angle_gamma   90.00
#
_symmetry.space_group_name_H-M   'P 1'
#
loop_
_entity.id
_entity.type
_entity.pdbx_description
1 polymer ?
#
loop_
_entity_poly.entity_id
_entity_poly.type
_entity_poly.pdbx_seq_one_letter_code
_entity_poly.pdbx_strand_id
1 'polypeptide(L)'
;MNYLILAGLLLLSPIPQISPSIAPSSPVTLMAQYNPNQIRFEDAIAETQALLEKMASKSIPDSEIQITITNLVQTQTGARGFFVTYLTDERPFIDSPSKGIINALQSSPDIVGELLVKNLVMSSASALAHRRNQDETMAKGSEQVRDRTLYLIKAVKLPIVNEKLQEMEKSLTTGQGEYESFLERWGYDAEQKKVMKSAILQVKH
;
A
#
# COMPACT_ATOMS: atom_id res chain seq x y z
N MET A 1 -17.39 -3.22 10.19
CA MET A 1 -18.23 -2.50 9.20
C MET A 1 -17.70 -1.06 9.16
N ASN A 2 -16.82 -0.74 8.24
CA ASN A 2 -16.28 0.55 7.76
C ASN A 2 -14.81 0.45 7.28
N TYR A 3 -14.44 -0.70 6.71
CA TYR A 3 -13.09 -0.92 6.14
C TYR A 3 -12.80 -0.06 4.90
N LEU A 4 -13.84 0.47 4.25
CA LEU A 4 -13.74 1.25 3.01
C LEU A 4 -13.09 2.63 3.20
N ILE A 5 -13.13 3.21 4.40
CA ILE A 5 -12.62 4.57 4.64
C ILE A 5 -11.11 4.55 4.86
N LEU A 6 -10.57 3.56 5.57
CA LEU A 6 -9.11 3.40 5.73
C LEU A 6 -8.44 3.03 4.40
N ALA A 7 -9.08 2.17 3.62
CA ALA A 7 -8.66 1.80 2.28
C ALA A 7 -8.63 3.00 1.32
N GLY A 8 -9.59 3.92 1.43
CA GLY A 8 -9.64 5.13 0.61
C GLY A 8 -8.47 6.07 0.82
N LEU A 9 -7.96 6.19 2.05
CA LEU A 9 -6.84 7.09 2.35
C LEU A 9 -5.49 6.54 1.88
N LEU A 10 -5.32 5.21 1.88
CA LEU A 10 -4.09 4.55 1.42
C LEU A 10 -4.02 4.40 -0.11
N LEU A 11 -5.11 4.65 -0.84
CA LEU A 11 -5.25 4.20 -2.23
C LEU A 11 -5.64 5.26 -3.25
N LEU A 12 -6.07 6.45 -2.83
CA LEU A 12 -6.44 7.51 -3.78
C LEU A 12 -5.19 8.17 -4.40
N SER A 13 -4.61 7.50 -5.38
CA SER A 13 -4.00 8.26 -6.48
C SER A 13 -5.15 8.83 -7.28
N PRO A 14 -5.31 10.15 -7.43
CA PRO A 14 -6.31 10.69 -8.32
C PRO A 14 -6.03 10.19 -9.73
N ILE A 15 -7.03 9.59 -10.35
CA ILE A 15 -7.07 9.38 -11.79
C ILE A 15 -6.90 10.78 -12.40
N PRO A 16 -6.02 10.98 -13.39
CA PRO A 16 -5.92 12.27 -14.06
C PRO A 16 -7.30 12.65 -14.60
N GLN A 17 -7.86 13.74 -14.09
CA GLN A 17 -9.09 14.33 -14.63
C GLN A 17 -8.73 14.88 -16.01
N ILE A 18 -9.08 14.15 -17.06
CA ILE A 18 -9.08 14.66 -18.42
C ILE A 18 -10.29 15.57 -18.52
N SER A 19 -10.06 16.88 -18.53
CA SER A 19 -11.10 17.87 -18.84
C SER A 19 -11.69 17.56 -20.22
N PRO A 20 -13.03 17.47 -20.38
CA PRO A 20 -13.62 17.23 -21.68
C PRO A 20 -13.53 18.52 -22.52
N SER A 21 -12.61 18.55 -23.47
CA SER A 21 -12.70 19.46 -24.59
C SER A 21 -13.75 18.93 -25.55
N ILE A 22 -14.88 19.62 -25.65
CA ILE A 22 -16.00 19.25 -26.53
C ILE A 22 -15.64 19.64 -27.95
N ALA A 23 -15.38 18.64 -28.79
CA ALA A 23 -15.55 18.76 -30.24
C ALA A 23 -16.28 17.50 -30.74
N PRO A 24 -17.33 17.61 -31.59
CA PRO A 24 -18.12 16.47 -32.02
C PRO A 24 -17.43 15.75 -33.17
N SER A 25 -16.94 14.57 -32.94
CA SER A 25 -16.53 13.66 -34.00
C SER A 25 -16.76 12.23 -33.56
N SER A 26 -17.65 11.56 -34.29
CA SER A 26 -17.85 10.11 -34.48
C SER A 26 -17.73 9.17 -33.24
N PRO A 27 -18.63 8.20 -33.11
CA PRO A 27 -18.55 7.21 -32.03
C PRO A 27 -17.40 6.23 -32.35
N VAL A 28 -16.17 6.64 -32.07
CA VAL A 28 -15.09 5.67 -31.87
C VAL A 28 -15.33 5.11 -30.47
N THR A 29 -15.87 3.93 -30.43
CA THR A 29 -15.96 3.08 -29.26
C THR A 29 -14.61 3.13 -28.54
N LEU A 30 -14.55 3.83 -27.41
CA LEU A 30 -13.48 3.71 -26.42
C LEU A 30 -13.62 2.29 -25.81
N MET A 31 -13.21 1.28 -26.57
CA MET A 31 -12.81 0.03 -25.97
C MET A 31 -11.57 0.39 -25.15
N ALA A 32 -11.77 0.64 -23.85
CA ALA A 32 -10.69 0.56 -22.90
C ALA A 32 -9.95 -0.74 -23.26
N GLN A 33 -8.67 -0.64 -23.64
CA GLN A 33 -7.90 -1.81 -23.99
C GLN A 33 -7.89 -2.73 -22.79
N TYR A 34 -8.80 -3.69 -22.79
CA TYR A 34 -8.81 -4.79 -21.82
C TYR A 34 -7.50 -5.54 -22.01
N ASN A 35 -6.55 -5.26 -21.12
CA ASN A 35 -5.32 -6.05 -21.04
C ASN A 35 -5.63 -7.24 -20.12
N PRO A 36 -5.82 -8.45 -20.64
CA PRO A 36 -6.17 -9.63 -19.85
C PRO A 36 -5.08 -10.00 -18.81
N ASN A 37 -3.91 -9.39 -18.91
CA ASN A 37 -2.79 -9.61 -17.99
C ASN A 37 -2.74 -8.56 -16.87
N GLN A 38 -3.71 -7.65 -16.77
CA GLN A 38 -3.70 -6.59 -15.77
C GLN A 38 -4.90 -6.74 -14.84
N ILE A 39 -4.66 -7.34 -13.66
CA ILE A 39 -5.69 -7.47 -12.62
C ILE A 39 -6.23 -6.09 -12.26
N ARG A 40 -7.56 -5.96 -12.15
CA ARG A 40 -8.20 -4.75 -11.63
C ARG A 40 -8.02 -4.67 -10.12
N PHE A 41 -8.08 -3.47 -9.60
CA PHE A 41 -7.89 -3.22 -8.16
C PHE A 41 -8.92 -3.96 -7.29
N GLU A 42 -10.18 -3.91 -7.69
CA GLU A 42 -11.27 -4.59 -6.98
C GLU A 42 -11.12 -6.12 -7.02
N ASP A 43 -10.65 -6.66 -8.14
CA ASP A 43 -10.41 -8.10 -8.28
C ASP A 43 -9.23 -8.54 -7.39
N ALA A 44 -8.19 -7.71 -7.28
CA ALA A 44 -7.06 -7.98 -6.39
C ALA A 44 -7.47 -7.95 -4.90
N ILE A 45 -8.39 -7.05 -4.52
CA ILE A 45 -8.98 -7.04 -3.18
C ILE A 45 -9.76 -8.33 -2.94
N ALA A 46 -10.65 -8.72 -3.86
CA ALA A 46 -11.47 -9.92 -3.73
C ALA A 46 -10.62 -11.20 -3.66
N GLU A 47 -9.58 -11.29 -4.51
CA GLU A 47 -8.65 -12.43 -4.49
C GLU A 47 -7.87 -12.51 -3.18
N THR A 48 -7.42 -11.36 -2.66
CA THR A 48 -6.74 -11.30 -1.36
C THR A 48 -7.67 -11.72 -0.22
N GLN A 49 -8.93 -11.24 -0.20
CA GLN A 49 -9.92 -11.64 0.81
C GLN A 49 -10.16 -13.15 0.78
N ALA A 50 -10.37 -13.73 -0.40
CA ALA A 50 -10.54 -15.18 -0.56
C ALA A 50 -9.31 -15.97 -0.09
N LEU A 51 -8.11 -15.48 -0.38
CA LEU A 51 -6.87 -16.05 0.12
C LEU A 51 -6.82 -16.04 1.66
N LEU A 52 -7.11 -14.90 2.28
CA LEU A 52 -7.09 -14.74 3.73
C LEU A 52 -8.13 -15.65 4.43
N GLU A 53 -9.28 -15.89 3.82
CA GLU A 53 -10.27 -16.85 4.33
C GLU A 53 -9.74 -18.29 4.30
N LYS A 54 -9.09 -18.71 3.20
CA LYS A 54 -8.45 -20.03 3.10
C LYS A 54 -7.32 -20.18 4.11
N MET A 55 -6.55 -19.14 4.36
CA MET A 55 -5.51 -19.12 5.39
C MET A 55 -6.11 -19.28 6.79
N ALA A 56 -7.18 -18.56 7.10
CA ALA A 56 -7.88 -18.64 8.38
C ALA A 56 -8.42 -20.05 8.66
N SER A 57 -8.99 -20.70 7.65
CA SER A 57 -9.49 -22.08 7.74
C SER A 57 -8.39 -23.15 7.64
N LYS A 58 -7.12 -22.74 7.42
CA LYS A 58 -5.98 -23.65 7.19
C LYS A 58 -6.20 -24.62 6.04
N SER A 59 -6.98 -24.21 5.04
CA SER A 59 -7.36 -25.04 3.88
C SER A 59 -6.42 -24.85 2.68
N ILE A 60 -5.35 -24.09 2.83
CA ILE A 60 -4.40 -23.79 1.75
C ILE A 60 -2.96 -23.98 2.25
N PRO A 61 -2.09 -24.69 1.49
CA PRO A 61 -0.68 -24.84 1.84
C PRO A 61 0.11 -23.55 1.58
N ASP A 62 1.21 -23.37 2.29
CA ASP A 62 2.07 -22.17 2.19
C ASP A 62 2.61 -21.92 0.77
N SER A 63 2.84 -22.98 -0.01
CA SER A 63 3.25 -22.88 -1.42
C SER A 63 2.18 -22.25 -2.31
N GLU A 64 0.90 -22.52 -2.09
CA GLU A 64 -0.18 -21.89 -2.84
C GLU A 64 -0.41 -20.44 -2.40
N ILE A 65 -0.23 -20.15 -1.10
CA ILE A 65 -0.21 -18.78 -0.58
C ILE A 65 0.87 -17.98 -1.32
N GLN A 66 2.08 -18.54 -1.41
CA GLN A 66 3.19 -17.91 -2.11
C GLN A 66 2.86 -17.64 -3.57
N ILE A 67 2.31 -18.60 -4.31
CA ILE A 67 1.95 -18.45 -5.73
C ILE A 67 0.93 -17.34 -5.91
N THR A 68 -0.14 -17.34 -5.12
CA THR A 68 -1.22 -16.35 -5.22
C THR A 68 -0.71 -14.94 -4.97
N ILE A 69 0.07 -14.73 -3.91
CA ILE A 69 0.62 -13.41 -3.60
C ILE A 69 1.66 -13.00 -4.65
N THR A 70 2.50 -13.91 -5.14
CA THR A 70 3.45 -13.62 -6.23
C THR A 70 2.72 -13.06 -7.45
N ASN A 71 1.61 -13.68 -7.87
CA ASN A 71 0.81 -13.19 -9.00
C ASN A 71 0.22 -11.79 -8.74
N LEU A 72 -0.28 -11.54 -7.53
CA LEU A 72 -0.82 -10.23 -7.16
C LEU A 72 0.24 -9.13 -7.19
N VAL A 73 1.45 -9.40 -6.66
CA VAL A 73 2.47 -8.36 -6.54
C VAL A 73 3.30 -8.12 -7.81
N GLN A 74 3.06 -8.88 -8.89
CA GLN A 74 3.69 -8.64 -10.20
C GLN A 74 3.24 -7.34 -10.85
N THR A 75 2.09 -6.81 -10.47
CA THR A 75 1.57 -5.54 -10.97
C THR A 75 1.35 -4.55 -9.84
N GLN A 76 1.51 -3.25 -10.14
CA GLN A 76 1.28 -2.21 -9.14
C GLN A 76 -0.17 -2.20 -8.63
N THR A 77 -1.14 -2.45 -9.51
CA THR A 77 -2.56 -2.52 -9.15
C THR A 77 -2.86 -3.72 -8.25
N GLY A 78 -2.35 -4.90 -8.61
CA GLY A 78 -2.51 -6.11 -7.80
C GLY A 78 -1.86 -5.98 -6.43
N ALA A 79 -0.61 -5.48 -6.38
CA ALA A 79 0.09 -5.25 -5.13
C ALA A 79 -0.63 -4.26 -4.21
N ARG A 80 -1.21 -3.18 -4.76
CA ARG A 80 -2.03 -2.22 -3.99
C ARG A 80 -3.27 -2.89 -3.40
N GLY A 81 -4.00 -3.70 -4.19
CA GLY A 81 -5.14 -4.46 -3.70
C GLY A 81 -4.76 -5.46 -2.60
N PHE A 82 -3.63 -6.15 -2.79
CA PHE A 82 -3.08 -7.05 -1.76
C PHE A 82 -2.75 -6.29 -0.47
N PHE A 83 -1.93 -5.25 -0.53
CA PHE A 83 -1.49 -4.57 0.69
C PHE A 83 -2.62 -3.90 1.45
N VAL A 84 -3.58 -3.26 0.76
CA VAL A 84 -4.71 -2.65 1.46
C VAL A 84 -5.53 -3.68 2.22
N THR A 85 -5.78 -4.83 1.60
CA THR A 85 -6.59 -5.88 2.22
C THR A 85 -5.81 -6.59 3.33
N TYR A 86 -4.56 -6.97 3.05
CA TYR A 86 -3.71 -7.69 3.99
C TYR A 86 -3.38 -6.87 5.24
N LEU A 87 -2.96 -5.61 5.09
CA LEU A 87 -2.52 -4.77 6.21
C LEU A 87 -3.67 -4.32 7.12
N THR A 88 -4.91 -4.30 6.61
CA THR A 88 -6.09 -3.87 7.38
C THR A 88 -6.92 -5.03 7.93
N ASP A 89 -6.59 -6.27 7.61
CA ASP A 89 -7.32 -7.44 8.11
C ASP A 89 -7.12 -7.62 9.62
N GLU A 90 -8.17 -7.96 10.35
CA GLU A 90 -8.13 -8.05 11.83
C GLU A 90 -7.68 -9.40 12.36
N ARG A 91 -7.46 -10.38 11.47
CA ARG A 91 -7.09 -11.75 11.89
C ARG A 91 -5.66 -11.78 12.43
N PRO A 92 -5.42 -12.43 13.59
CA PRO A 92 -4.12 -12.40 14.28
C PRO A 92 -2.94 -12.97 13.47
N PHE A 93 -3.20 -13.90 12.53
CA PHE A 93 -2.12 -14.50 11.74
C PHE A 93 -1.45 -13.51 10.79
N ILE A 94 -2.08 -12.37 10.50
CA ILE A 94 -1.50 -11.29 9.71
C ILE A 94 -0.22 -10.73 10.36
N ASP A 95 -0.18 -10.70 11.68
CA ASP A 95 0.96 -10.17 12.43
C ASP A 95 2.17 -11.12 12.46
N SER A 96 2.02 -12.31 11.87
CA SER A 96 3.07 -13.34 11.78
C SER A 96 3.10 -13.96 10.38
N PRO A 97 3.53 -13.20 9.35
CA PRO A 97 3.54 -13.66 7.97
C PRO A 97 4.37 -14.93 7.80
N SER A 98 3.84 -15.88 7.05
CA SER A 98 4.52 -17.12 6.73
C SER A 98 5.73 -16.93 5.83
N LYS A 99 6.56 -17.95 5.70
CA LYS A 99 7.69 -17.93 4.77
C LYS A 99 7.22 -17.76 3.32
N GLY A 100 6.10 -18.36 2.93
CA GLY A 100 5.51 -18.21 1.61
C GLY A 100 5.13 -16.76 1.31
N ILE A 101 4.55 -16.04 2.28
CA ILE A 101 4.24 -14.60 2.13
C ILE A 101 5.53 -13.79 1.92
N ILE A 102 6.54 -14.01 2.75
CA ILE A 102 7.81 -13.27 2.64
C ILE A 102 8.47 -13.53 1.28
N ASN A 103 8.57 -14.79 0.84
CA ASN A 103 9.14 -15.16 -0.46
C ASN A 103 8.35 -14.51 -1.62
N ALA A 104 7.03 -14.51 -1.54
CA ALA A 104 6.18 -13.87 -2.56
C ALA A 104 6.45 -12.37 -2.67
N LEU A 105 6.55 -11.67 -1.54
CA LEU A 105 6.85 -10.24 -1.53
C LEU A 105 8.25 -9.93 -2.08
N GLN A 106 9.20 -10.83 -1.89
CA GLN A 106 10.54 -10.69 -2.46
C GLN A 106 10.60 -10.86 -3.99
N SER A 107 9.57 -11.43 -4.62
CA SER A 107 9.53 -11.67 -6.08
C SER A 107 9.38 -10.40 -6.92
N SER A 108 8.91 -9.30 -6.35
CA SER A 108 8.68 -8.04 -7.04
C SER A 108 9.26 -6.86 -6.24
N PRO A 109 10.59 -6.79 -6.08
CA PRO A 109 11.24 -5.89 -5.12
C PRO A 109 10.93 -4.42 -5.35
N ASP A 110 10.87 -3.96 -6.61
CA ASP A 110 10.61 -2.55 -6.92
C ASP A 110 9.19 -2.13 -6.54
N ILE A 111 8.20 -2.95 -6.92
CA ILE A 111 6.78 -2.67 -6.62
C ILE A 111 6.52 -2.77 -5.12
N VAL A 112 6.98 -3.85 -4.52
CA VAL A 112 6.79 -4.12 -3.09
C VAL A 112 7.54 -3.08 -2.25
N GLY A 113 8.79 -2.79 -2.57
CA GLY A 113 9.60 -1.80 -1.87
C GLY A 113 8.98 -0.41 -1.89
N GLU A 114 8.49 0.02 -3.06
CA GLU A 114 7.79 1.30 -3.23
C GLU A 114 6.54 1.39 -2.35
N LEU A 115 5.70 0.34 -2.36
CA LEU A 115 4.47 0.33 -1.59
C LEU A 115 4.72 0.24 -0.08
N LEU A 116 5.71 -0.52 0.35
CA LEU A 116 6.07 -0.60 1.76
C LEU A 116 6.53 0.76 2.29
N VAL A 117 7.39 1.48 1.56
CA VAL A 117 7.86 2.81 1.97
C VAL A 117 6.70 3.80 2.03
N LYS A 118 5.84 3.83 1.01
CA LYS A 118 4.65 4.71 0.99
C LYS A 118 3.66 4.36 2.11
N ASN A 119 3.35 3.08 2.31
CA ASN A 119 2.44 2.66 3.37
C ASN A 119 2.95 3.05 4.76
N LEU A 120 4.26 2.91 5.02
CA LEU A 120 4.86 3.28 6.29
C LEU A 120 4.65 4.77 6.62
N VAL A 121 4.97 5.65 5.68
CA VAL A 121 4.87 7.10 5.91
C VAL A 121 3.43 7.59 5.90
N MET A 122 2.59 7.09 4.97
CA MET A 122 1.18 7.48 4.88
C MET A 122 0.39 7.07 6.12
N SER A 123 0.54 5.84 6.59
CA SER A 123 -0.17 5.37 7.78
C SER A 123 0.25 6.13 9.03
N SER A 124 1.52 6.53 9.15
CA SER A 124 2.00 7.38 10.23
C SER A 124 1.35 8.77 10.22
N ALA A 125 1.26 9.40 9.06
CA ALA A 125 0.60 10.69 8.90
C ALA A 125 -0.91 10.60 9.10
N SER A 126 -1.55 9.52 8.66
CA SER A 126 -2.97 9.28 8.81
C SER A 126 -3.36 9.08 10.27
N ALA A 127 -2.55 8.35 11.05
CA ALA A 127 -2.78 8.18 12.49
C ALA A 127 -2.84 9.53 13.23
N LEU A 128 -1.92 10.45 12.90
CA LEU A 128 -1.93 11.80 13.45
C LEU A 128 -3.17 12.60 13.02
N ALA A 129 -3.54 12.53 11.74
CA ALA A 129 -4.72 13.23 11.20
C ALA A 129 -6.01 12.74 11.88
N HIS A 130 -6.17 11.44 12.06
CA HIS A 130 -7.33 10.85 12.75
C HIS A 130 -7.40 11.29 14.21
N ARG A 131 -6.28 11.33 14.93
CA ARG A 131 -6.26 11.85 16.32
C ARG A 131 -6.65 13.31 16.41
N ARG A 132 -6.19 14.15 15.50
CA ARG A 132 -6.62 15.56 15.43
C ARG A 132 -8.12 15.70 15.22
N ASN A 133 -8.72 14.77 14.50
CA ASN A 133 -10.16 14.69 14.27
C ASN A 133 -10.91 13.94 15.39
N GLN A 134 -10.22 13.60 16.49
CA GLN A 134 -10.78 12.85 17.64
C GLN A 134 -11.33 11.47 17.25
N ASP A 135 -10.84 10.88 16.16
CA ASP A 135 -11.17 9.52 15.72
C ASP A 135 -10.06 8.54 16.12
N GLU A 136 -10.09 8.12 17.38
CA GLU A 136 -9.08 7.22 17.94
C GLU A 136 -9.17 5.81 17.31
N THR A 137 -10.35 5.39 16.88
CA THR A 137 -10.52 4.08 16.22
C THR A 137 -9.77 4.03 14.89
N MET A 138 -9.92 5.07 14.06
CA MET A 138 -9.21 5.16 12.80
C MET A 138 -7.71 5.42 13.00
N ALA A 139 -7.35 6.14 14.05
CA ALA A 139 -5.94 6.35 14.40
C ALA A 139 -5.25 5.02 14.73
N LYS A 140 -5.86 4.18 15.56
CA LYS A 140 -5.35 2.82 15.89
C LYS A 140 -5.25 1.93 14.66
N GLY A 141 -6.24 1.95 13.77
CA GLY A 141 -6.17 1.22 12.50
C GLY A 141 -4.99 1.67 11.64
N SER A 142 -4.73 2.97 11.57
CA SER A 142 -3.58 3.50 10.85
C SER A 142 -2.24 3.10 11.49
N GLU A 143 -2.18 3.08 12.82
CA GLU A 143 -1.00 2.59 13.55
C GLU A 143 -0.76 1.10 13.30
N GLN A 144 -1.81 0.29 13.29
CA GLN A 144 -1.71 -1.13 12.96
C GLN A 144 -1.11 -1.34 11.55
N VAL A 145 -1.58 -0.58 10.56
CA VAL A 145 -1.00 -0.63 9.20
C VAL A 145 0.47 -0.22 9.22
N ARG A 146 0.84 0.84 9.94
CA ARG A 146 2.23 1.26 10.11
C ARG A 146 3.10 0.15 10.70
N ASP A 147 2.67 -0.43 11.79
CA ASP A 147 3.45 -1.41 12.55
C ASP A 147 3.63 -2.71 11.76
N ARG A 148 2.59 -3.17 11.07
CA ARG A 148 2.65 -4.30 10.13
C ARG A 148 3.58 -4.02 8.97
N THR A 149 3.52 -2.81 8.41
CA THR A 149 4.42 -2.40 7.32
C THR A 149 5.87 -2.38 7.79
N LEU A 150 6.13 -1.83 8.96
CA LEU A 150 7.46 -1.84 9.58
C LEU A 150 7.98 -3.27 9.78
N TYR A 151 7.13 -4.17 10.28
CA TYR A 151 7.46 -5.59 10.42
C TYR A 151 7.80 -6.23 9.07
N LEU A 152 6.97 -6.02 8.03
CA LEU A 152 7.21 -6.55 6.69
C LEU A 152 8.52 -6.04 6.11
N ILE A 153 8.84 -4.74 6.24
CA ILE A 153 10.13 -4.18 5.78
C ILE A 153 11.30 -4.93 6.41
N LYS A 154 11.24 -5.18 7.72
CA LYS A 154 12.30 -5.92 8.45
C LYS A 154 12.35 -7.40 8.07
N ALA A 155 11.22 -8.00 7.72
CA ALA A 155 11.12 -9.42 7.36
C ALA A 155 11.55 -9.70 5.91
N VAL A 156 11.11 -8.87 4.95
CA VAL A 156 11.43 -9.08 3.51
C VAL A 156 12.86 -8.73 3.16
N LYS A 157 13.51 -7.84 3.90
CA LYS A 157 14.92 -7.44 3.74
C LYS A 157 15.31 -7.09 2.29
N LEU A 158 14.45 -6.33 1.62
CA LEU A 158 14.70 -5.87 0.25
C LEU A 158 15.71 -4.70 0.25
N PRO A 159 16.87 -4.80 -0.42
CA PRO A 159 17.85 -3.72 -0.45
C PRO A 159 17.29 -2.40 -0.98
N ILE A 160 16.44 -2.46 -1.99
CA ILE A 160 15.79 -1.29 -2.61
C ILE A 160 14.97 -0.47 -1.61
N VAL A 161 14.46 -1.08 -0.53
CA VAL A 161 13.71 -0.37 0.51
C VAL A 161 14.59 0.67 1.20
N ASN A 162 15.87 0.36 1.45
CA ASN A 162 16.79 1.31 2.08
C ASN A 162 17.04 2.53 1.19
N GLU A 163 17.19 2.33 -0.11
CA GLU A 163 17.37 3.41 -1.09
C GLU A 163 16.12 4.29 -1.12
N LYS A 164 14.94 3.68 -1.23
CA LYS A 164 13.66 4.39 -1.25
C LYS A 164 13.37 5.14 0.05
N LEU A 165 13.76 4.60 1.20
CA LEU A 165 13.65 5.29 2.49
C LEU A 165 14.57 6.52 2.55
N GLN A 166 15.78 6.45 1.99
CA GLN A 166 16.69 7.60 1.91
C GLN A 166 16.12 8.70 1.02
N GLU A 167 15.59 8.35 -0.16
CA GLU A 167 14.95 9.33 -1.07
C GLU A 167 13.66 9.93 -0.46
N MET A 168 12.87 9.12 0.25
CA MET A 168 11.71 9.63 0.98
C MET A 168 12.13 10.60 2.09
N GLU A 169 13.14 10.28 2.89
CA GLU A 169 13.67 11.13 3.95
C GLU A 169 14.22 12.45 3.40
N LYS A 170 14.95 12.40 2.28
CA LYS A 170 15.43 13.56 1.54
C LYS A 170 14.27 14.45 1.10
N SER A 171 13.25 13.88 0.45
CA SER A 171 12.09 14.64 -0.02
C SER A 171 11.29 15.24 1.13
N LEU A 172 11.14 14.52 2.24
CA LEU A 172 10.50 15.04 3.47
C LEU A 172 11.29 16.20 4.10
N THR A 173 12.60 16.26 3.88
CA THR A 173 13.48 17.24 4.51
C THR A 173 13.63 18.49 3.65
N THR A 174 13.83 18.31 2.35
CA THR A 174 14.14 19.39 1.42
C THR A 174 12.92 19.92 0.67
N GLY A 175 11.83 19.14 0.64
CA GLY A 175 10.68 19.39 -0.24
C GLY A 175 10.93 19.04 -1.70
N GLN A 176 12.09 18.46 -2.03
CA GLN A 176 12.49 18.11 -3.39
C GLN A 176 12.98 16.67 -3.49
N GLY A 177 12.89 16.07 -4.67
CA GLY A 177 13.39 14.74 -4.95
C GLY A 177 12.33 13.78 -5.46
N GLU A 178 12.60 12.48 -5.42
CA GLU A 178 11.78 11.44 -6.03
C GLU A 178 10.32 11.44 -5.51
N TYR A 179 10.13 11.76 -4.23
CA TYR A 179 8.80 11.78 -3.59
C TYR A 179 8.17 13.16 -3.47
N GLU A 180 8.72 14.21 -4.09
CA GLU A 180 8.17 15.57 -4.06
C GLU A 180 6.70 15.59 -4.49
N SER A 181 6.40 15.15 -5.71
CA SER A 181 5.03 15.12 -6.25
C SER A 181 4.08 14.25 -5.42
N PHE A 182 4.57 13.19 -4.80
CA PHE A 182 3.79 12.38 -3.87
C PHE A 182 3.42 13.18 -2.62
N LEU A 183 4.39 13.84 -2.00
CA LEU A 183 4.18 14.62 -0.78
C LEU A 183 3.29 15.84 -1.01
N GLU A 184 3.48 16.54 -2.13
CA GLU A 184 2.66 17.70 -2.51
C GLU A 184 1.21 17.31 -2.77
N ARG A 185 0.98 16.21 -3.49
CA ARG A 185 -0.37 15.72 -3.79
C ARG A 185 -1.21 15.49 -2.53
N TRP A 186 -0.60 15.01 -1.47
CA TRP A 186 -1.29 14.73 -0.21
C TRP A 186 -1.31 15.90 0.76
N GLY A 187 -0.55 16.96 0.49
CA GLY A 187 -0.54 18.18 1.27
C GLY A 187 -0.16 18.01 2.74
N TYR A 188 0.77 17.10 3.04
CA TYR A 188 1.18 16.84 4.42
C TYR A 188 1.78 18.06 5.09
N ASP A 189 1.30 18.38 6.29
CA ASP A 189 1.84 19.46 7.12
C ASP A 189 3.17 19.08 7.82
N ALA A 190 3.76 20.04 8.52
CA ALA A 190 5.06 19.88 9.17
C ALA A 190 5.07 18.79 10.26
N GLU A 191 3.97 18.65 11.03
CA GLU A 191 3.88 17.61 12.06
C GLU A 191 3.69 16.23 11.46
N GLN A 192 2.88 16.11 10.40
CA GLN A 192 2.75 14.86 9.65
C GLN A 192 4.09 14.44 9.04
N LYS A 193 4.83 15.37 8.43
CA LYS A 193 6.19 15.10 7.93
C LYS A 193 7.15 14.68 9.04
N LYS A 194 6.99 15.20 10.25
CA LYS A 194 7.79 14.81 11.42
C LYS A 194 7.52 13.37 11.84
N VAL A 195 6.25 12.94 11.94
CA VAL A 195 5.93 11.54 12.30
C VAL A 195 6.32 10.56 11.20
N MET A 196 6.25 10.95 9.92
CA MET A 196 6.79 10.16 8.81
C MET A 196 8.29 9.91 8.96
N LYS A 197 9.09 10.95 9.24
CA LYS A 197 10.53 10.81 9.49
C LYS A 197 10.81 9.90 10.69
N SER A 198 10.02 10.04 11.76
CA SER A 198 10.15 9.16 12.93
C SER A 198 9.90 7.69 12.59
N ALA A 199 8.93 7.39 11.72
CA ALA A 199 8.66 6.03 11.26
C ALA A 199 9.81 5.47 10.40
N ILE A 200 10.43 6.28 9.55
CA ILE A 200 11.62 5.89 8.77
C ILE A 200 12.78 5.51 9.69
N LEU A 201 13.00 6.29 10.76
CA LEU A 201 14.07 5.99 11.72
C LEU A 201 13.88 4.64 12.42
N GLN A 202 12.63 4.20 12.66
CA GLN A 202 12.35 2.88 13.28
C GLN A 202 12.75 1.69 12.40
N VAL A 203 12.91 1.90 11.09
CA VAL A 203 13.42 0.85 10.19
C VAL A 203 14.92 0.64 10.38
N LYS A 204 15.66 1.72 10.69
CA LYS A 204 17.12 1.73 10.79
C LYS A 204 17.63 1.11 12.11
N HIS A 205 16.74 0.90 13.08
CA HIS A 205 17.00 0.32 14.39
C HIS A 205 16.21 -0.99 14.57
#